data_995ed7a12d9038615d6aef218c4dd858
#
_entry.id   995ed7a12d9038615d6aef218c4dd858
#
_cell.length_a   1.000
_cell.length_b   1.000
_cell.length_c   1.000
_cell.angle_alpha   90.00
_cell.angle_beta   90.00
_cell.angle_gamma   90.00
#
_symmetry.space_group_name_H-M   'P 1'
#
loop_
_entity.id
_entity.type
_entity.pdbx_description
1 polymer ?
#
loop_
_entity_poly.entity_id
_entity_poly.type
_entity_poly.pdbx_seq_one_letter_code
_entity_poly.pdbx_strand_id
1 'polypeptide(L)'
;MSVPQALAGTPFRTDFLSASDAARLVARVGITQVLRLISQALEADFGRWQDFDKSARTAAHSASGVIELMPVADARDYAFKYVNGHPHNPRLGLPTVMAFGALADVATGMPRFVSELTLTTALRTAATSAMAARHLARAGNRSMALIGNGSQSEFQALAFMELLGVRELRLFDIDPAASQKLLRNLQPFLPGFCATAIVCTSVRDAVAGTDIVTTATADKTRATIIPGHLLEPGMHINAVGGDCPGKTEFDASALQRAQVFVEYEPQTRIEGELQQMPADFAVTELWRVLQKLAPGRTSDAQITLFDSVGFALEDYSALRTMHSLARGAGLLSQIELVPELADPKDLFAMVRQASSSQIINLAARKTA
;
A
#
# COMPACT_ATOMS: atom_id res chain seq x y z
N MET A 1 -6.34 38.58 1.08
CA MET A 1 -6.90 37.22 1.21
C MET A 1 -7.50 37.13 2.59
N SER A 2 -8.82 37.11 2.72
CA SER A 2 -9.50 36.97 4.01
C SER A 2 -9.36 35.56 4.53
N VAL A 3 -8.81 35.43 5.76
CA VAL A 3 -8.78 34.16 6.50
C VAL A 3 -10.22 33.64 6.61
N PRO A 4 -10.50 32.36 6.31
CA PRO A 4 -11.84 31.82 6.49
C PRO A 4 -12.25 31.93 7.97
N GLN A 5 -13.39 32.57 8.23
CA GLN A 5 -13.98 32.84 9.54
C GLN A 5 -14.41 31.57 10.31
N ALA A 6 -14.13 30.36 9.77
CA ALA A 6 -14.59 29.08 10.30
C ALA A 6 -13.73 28.47 11.41
N LEU A 7 -12.63 29.10 11.84
CA LEU A 7 -11.72 28.55 12.86
C LEU A 7 -11.85 29.22 14.25
N ALA A 8 -12.75 30.20 14.42
CA ALA A 8 -12.94 30.82 15.72
C ALA A 8 -13.79 29.94 16.64
N GLY A 9 -13.16 29.27 17.59
CA GLY A 9 -13.82 28.59 18.72
C GLY A 9 -13.90 27.07 18.68
N THR A 10 -13.39 26.39 17.64
CA THR A 10 -13.26 24.93 17.64
C THR A 10 -11.80 24.54 17.94
N PRO A 11 -11.55 23.68 18.96
CA PRO A 11 -10.18 23.24 19.26
C PRO A 11 -9.49 22.64 18.04
N PHE A 12 -8.19 22.94 17.87
CA PHE A 12 -7.36 22.32 16.82
C PHE A 12 -7.15 20.85 17.15
N ARG A 13 -7.99 19.99 16.62
CA ARG A 13 -7.93 18.55 16.82
C ARG A 13 -7.58 17.83 15.53
N THR A 14 -6.70 16.85 15.65
CA THR A 14 -6.34 15.94 14.56
C THR A 14 -7.09 14.64 14.72
N ASP A 15 -7.78 14.21 13.69
CA ASP A 15 -8.42 12.89 13.66
C ASP A 15 -7.34 11.80 13.74
N PHE A 16 -7.59 10.76 14.52
CA PHE A 16 -6.67 9.63 14.69
C PHE A 16 -7.38 8.30 14.51
N LEU A 17 -6.78 7.40 13.74
CA LEU A 17 -7.24 6.03 13.53
C LEU A 17 -6.17 5.05 14.01
N SER A 18 -6.43 4.36 15.11
CA SER A 18 -5.54 3.34 15.67
C SER A 18 -5.59 2.04 14.85
N ALA A 19 -4.60 1.15 15.03
CA ALA A 19 -4.58 -0.16 14.36
C ALA A 19 -5.80 -1.02 14.74
N SER A 20 -6.25 -0.97 15.98
CA SER A 20 -7.44 -1.69 16.42
C SER A 20 -8.73 -1.11 15.85
N ASP A 21 -8.81 0.22 15.68
CA ASP A 21 -9.96 0.88 15.06
C ASP A 21 -10.00 0.65 13.56
N ALA A 22 -8.85 0.65 12.89
CA ALA A 22 -8.73 0.30 11.47
C ALA A 22 -9.20 -1.15 11.23
N ALA A 23 -8.78 -2.10 12.06
CA ALA A 23 -9.26 -3.48 11.98
C ALA A 23 -10.77 -3.60 12.22
N ARG A 24 -11.32 -2.88 13.21
CA ARG A 24 -12.79 -2.82 13.45
C ARG A 24 -13.54 -2.20 12.27
N LEU A 25 -12.96 -1.15 11.67
CA LEU A 25 -13.53 -0.50 10.48
C LEU A 25 -13.63 -1.48 9.31
N VAL A 26 -12.52 -2.17 9.00
CA VAL A 26 -12.48 -3.15 7.92
C VAL A 26 -13.45 -4.30 8.16
N ALA A 27 -13.53 -4.80 9.39
CA ALA A 27 -14.48 -5.84 9.76
C ALA A 27 -15.95 -5.39 9.62
N ARG A 28 -16.26 -4.14 10.00
CA ARG A 28 -17.62 -3.57 9.94
C ARG A 28 -18.08 -3.25 8.52
N VAL A 29 -17.19 -2.70 7.70
CA VAL A 29 -17.48 -2.33 6.29
C VAL A 29 -17.46 -3.57 5.39
N GLY A 30 -16.66 -4.57 5.75
CA GLY A 30 -16.33 -5.72 4.94
C GLY A 30 -15.07 -5.49 4.11
N ILE A 31 -14.10 -6.42 4.21
CA ILE A 31 -12.77 -6.29 3.60
C ILE A 31 -12.85 -6.10 2.07
N THR A 32 -13.74 -6.82 1.38
CA THR A 32 -13.91 -6.73 -0.07
C THR A 32 -14.48 -5.38 -0.49
N GLN A 33 -15.38 -4.82 0.31
CA GLN A 33 -15.90 -3.48 0.07
C GLN A 33 -14.83 -2.41 0.27
N VAL A 34 -13.98 -2.53 1.30
CA VAL A 34 -12.86 -1.61 1.52
C VAL A 34 -11.87 -1.67 0.35
N LEU A 35 -11.51 -2.88 -0.12
CA LEU A 35 -10.65 -3.08 -1.29
C LEU A 35 -11.23 -2.41 -2.55
N ARG A 36 -12.55 -2.55 -2.77
CA ARG A 36 -13.24 -1.91 -3.90
C ARG A 36 -13.16 -0.39 -3.81
N LEU A 37 -13.44 0.19 -2.64
CA LEU A 37 -13.41 1.64 -2.44
C LEU A 37 -12.00 2.22 -2.59
N ILE A 38 -10.98 1.54 -2.07
CA ILE A 38 -9.59 1.95 -2.25
C ILE A 38 -9.21 1.86 -3.74
N SER A 39 -9.57 0.77 -4.44
CA SER A 39 -9.31 0.63 -5.88
C SER A 39 -9.96 1.75 -6.71
N GLN A 40 -11.18 2.16 -6.38
CA GLN A 40 -11.85 3.28 -7.04
C GLN A 40 -11.14 4.61 -6.77
N ALA A 41 -10.69 4.85 -5.55
CA ALA A 41 -9.94 6.04 -5.19
C ALA A 41 -8.58 6.09 -5.92
N LEU A 42 -7.89 4.97 -6.00
CA LEU A 42 -6.64 4.82 -6.76
C LEU A 42 -6.84 5.15 -8.24
N GLU A 43 -7.84 4.54 -8.86
CA GLU A 43 -8.14 4.76 -10.28
C GLU A 43 -8.44 6.24 -10.57
N ALA A 44 -9.20 6.91 -9.69
CA ALA A 44 -9.50 8.32 -9.79
C ALA A 44 -8.24 9.19 -9.63
N ASP A 45 -7.37 8.90 -8.66
CA ASP A 45 -6.18 9.69 -8.39
C ASP A 45 -5.08 9.46 -9.44
N PHE A 46 -4.87 8.24 -9.94
CA PHE A 46 -4.00 7.99 -11.10
C PHE A 46 -4.57 8.66 -12.38
N GLY A 47 -5.89 8.78 -12.50
CA GLY A 47 -6.56 9.48 -13.59
C GLY A 47 -6.30 11.00 -13.63
N ARG A 48 -5.84 11.58 -12.52
CA ARG A 48 -5.45 13.00 -12.40
C ARG A 48 -3.98 13.16 -12.00
N TRP A 49 -3.12 12.28 -12.46
CA TRP A 49 -1.70 12.18 -12.14
C TRP A 49 -0.93 13.50 -12.16
N GLN A 50 -1.27 14.39 -13.10
CA GLN A 50 -0.59 15.69 -13.29
C GLN A 50 -0.88 16.68 -12.16
N ASP A 51 -1.96 16.49 -11.40
CA ASP A 51 -2.33 17.39 -10.30
C ASP A 51 -1.43 17.23 -9.07
N PHE A 52 -0.60 16.19 -9.05
CA PHE A 52 0.22 15.84 -7.89
C PHE A 52 1.67 16.31 -8.02
N ASP A 53 2.17 16.89 -6.93
CA ASP A 53 3.61 17.00 -6.69
C ASP A 53 4.12 15.66 -6.15
N LYS A 54 5.07 15.07 -6.86
CA LYS A 54 5.53 13.70 -6.69
C LYS A 54 7.04 13.61 -6.61
N SER A 55 7.52 12.76 -5.72
CA SER A 55 8.94 12.38 -5.63
C SER A 55 9.08 10.90 -5.35
N ALA A 56 10.23 10.33 -5.68
CA ALA A 56 10.60 9.02 -5.17
C ALA A 56 10.70 9.07 -3.64
N ARG A 57 10.51 7.92 -3.00
CA ARG A 57 10.65 7.80 -1.54
C ARG A 57 12.06 8.13 -1.09
N THR A 58 12.18 8.66 0.13
CA THR A 58 13.46 8.83 0.81
C THR A 58 13.67 7.63 1.74
N ALA A 59 14.85 6.99 1.65
CA ALA A 59 15.15 5.77 2.36
C ALA A 59 16.40 5.90 3.24
N ALA A 60 16.32 5.33 4.45
CA ALA A 60 17.46 5.12 5.35
C ALA A 60 17.72 3.62 5.47
N HIS A 61 18.80 3.15 4.84
CA HIS A 61 19.19 1.74 4.81
C HIS A 61 20.06 1.37 6.01
N SER A 62 19.87 0.15 6.53
CA SER A 62 20.68 -0.47 7.56
C SER A 62 20.94 -1.94 7.24
N ALA A 63 21.82 -2.59 7.98
CA ALA A 63 22.09 -4.02 7.83
C ALA A 63 20.86 -4.91 8.15
N SER A 64 19.91 -4.40 8.93
CA SER A 64 18.71 -5.13 9.35
C SER A 64 17.46 -4.83 8.53
N GLY A 65 17.48 -3.76 7.72
CA GLY A 65 16.32 -3.35 6.94
C GLY A 65 16.38 -1.90 6.46
N VAL A 66 15.23 -1.37 6.07
CA VAL A 66 15.06 -0.01 5.55
C VAL A 66 13.94 0.70 6.30
N ILE A 67 14.08 2.01 6.46
CA ILE A 67 13.02 2.93 6.90
C ILE A 67 12.84 3.97 5.80
N GLU A 68 11.60 4.22 5.41
CA GLU A 68 11.28 5.05 4.26
C GLU A 68 10.23 6.10 4.61
N LEU A 69 10.33 7.25 3.94
CA LEU A 69 9.32 8.31 3.93
C LEU A 69 8.84 8.52 2.50
N MET A 70 7.52 8.47 2.31
CA MET A 70 6.87 8.52 1.01
C MET A 70 5.88 9.70 0.96
N PRO A 71 6.31 10.90 0.56
CA PRO A 71 5.46 12.08 0.48
C PRO A 71 4.79 12.25 -0.89
N VAL A 72 3.62 12.88 -0.90
CA VAL A 72 2.90 13.33 -2.10
C VAL A 72 1.93 14.45 -1.73
N ALA A 73 1.68 15.37 -2.63
CA ALA A 73 0.69 16.42 -2.43
C ALA A 73 -0.10 16.72 -3.70
N ASP A 74 -1.36 17.14 -3.54
CA ASP A 74 -2.08 17.91 -4.56
C ASP A 74 -2.30 19.34 -4.07
N ALA A 75 -3.15 20.11 -4.74
CA ALA A 75 -3.42 21.51 -4.37
C ALA A 75 -4.13 21.67 -3.00
N ARG A 76 -4.66 20.60 -2.41
CA ARG A 76 -5.46 20.62 -1.19
C ARG A 76 -4.86 19.85 -0.03
N ASP A 77 -4.36 18.65 -0.33
CA ASP A 77 -3.94 17.67 0.65
C ASP A 77 -2.49 17.29 0.44
N TYR A 78 -1.70 17.37 1.51
CA TYR A 78 -0.40 16.73 1.62
C TYR A 78 -0.57 15.41 2.37
N ALA A 79 0.06 14.37 1.87
CA ALA A 79 0.13 13.08 2.55
C ALA A 79 1.57 12.62 2.68
N PHE A 80 1.85 11.87 3.73
CA PHE A 80 3.05 11.05 3.80
C PHE A 80 2.76 9.71 4.47
N LYS A 81 3.57 8.72 4.13
CA LYS A 81 3.72 7.47 4.86
C LYS A 81 5.13 7.31 5.38
N TYR A 82 5.27 6.99 6.67
CA TYR A 82 6.45 6.33 7.23
C TYR A 82 6.23 4.83 7.14
N VAL A 83 7.22 4.09 6.64
CA VAL A 83 7.17 2.64 6.57
C VAL A 83 8.56 2.04 6.80
N ASN A 84 8.61 0.86 7.40
CA ASN A 84 9.84 0.08 7.49
C ASN A 84 9.71 -1.25 6.74
N GLY A 85 10.84 -1.79 6.32
CA GLY A 85 10.97 -3.15 5.82
C GLY A 85 12.10 -3.87 6.56
N HIS A 86 11.75 -4.71 7.55
CA HIS A 86 12.72 -5.46 8.38
C HIS A 86 12.39 -6.96 8.36
N PRO A 87 12.99 -7.74 7.43
CA PRO A 87 12.65 -9.16 7.22
C PRO A 87 12.83 -10.05 8.45
N HIS A 88 13.74 -9.69 9.35
CA HIS A 88 14.03 -10.48 10.55
C HIS A 88 13.13 -10.16 11.76
N ASN A 89 12.28 -9.14 11.68
CA ASN A 89 11.37 -8.75 12.75
C ASN A 89 10.49 -9.89 13.28
N PRO A 90 9.96 -10.82 12.44
CA PRO A 90 9.16 -11.93 12.94
C PRO A 90 9.87 -12.78 13.99
N ARG A 91 11.20 -12.89 13.96
CA ARG A 91 11.99 -13.57 15.01
C ARG A 91 11.96 -12.85 16.36
N LEU A 92 11.60 -11.58 16.35
CA LEU A 92 11.44 -10.72 17.54
C LEU A 92 9.97 -10.55 17.94
N GLY A 93 9.04 -11.25 17.27
CA GLY A 93 7.60 -11.08 17.48
C GLY A 93 7.02 -9.78 16.90
N LEU A 94 7.75 -9.09 16.01
CA LEU A 94 7.32 -7.86 15.35
C LEU A 94 6.95 -8.11 13.89
N PRO A 95 6.01 -7.34 13.31
CA PRO A 95 5.74 -7.40 11.88
C PRO A 95 6.97 -7.02 11.04
N THR A 96 7.12 -7.65 9.87
CA THR A 96 8.16 -7.27 8.89
C THR A 96 7.99 -5.82 8.44
N VAL A 97 6.75 -5.40 8.25
CA VAL A 97 6.35 -4.05 7.83
C VAL A 97 5.49 -3.43 8.93
N MET A 98 5.85 -2.23 9.35
CA MET A 98 5.06 -1.38 10.22
C MET A 98 5.01 0.01 9.58
N ALA A 99 3.83 0.65 9.58
CA ALA A 99 3.68 1.93 8.94
C ALA A 99 2.65 2.81 9.67
N PHE A 100 2.83 4.12 9.54
CA PHE A 100 1.84 5.13 9.86
C PHE A 100 1.95 6.29 8.86
N GLY A 101 0.93 7.13 8.82
CA GLY A 101 0.95 8.28 7.94
C GLY A 101 -0.02 9.36 8.35
N ALA A 102 0.00 10.46 7.62
CA ALA A 102 -0.85 11.60 7.91
C ALA A 102 -1.37 12.27 6.64
N LEU A 103 -2.48 12.98 6.80
CA LEU A 103 -3.00 13.98 5.86
C LEU A 103 -2.92 15.36 6.52
N ALA A 104 -2.44 16.34 5.76
CA ALA A 104 -2.42 17.74 6.18
C ALA A 104 -3.04 18.63 5.09
N ASP A 105 -3.60 19.75 5.51
CA ASP A 105 -4.12 20.80 4.64
C ASP A 105 -2.96 21.59 4.02
N VAL A 106 -2.89 21.67 2.71
CA VAL A 106 -1.77 22.36 2.01
C VAL A 106 -1.76 23.86 2.27
N ALA A 107 -2.94 24.49 2.40
CA ALA A 107 -3.01 25.93 2.56
C ALA A 107 -2.53 26.42 3.92
N THR A 108 -2.66 25.58 4.97
CA THR A 108 -2.37 25.96 6.35
C THR A 108 -1.25 25.12 6.99
N GLY A 109 -0.93 23.97 6.42
CA GLY A 109 -0.07 22.96 7.06
C GLY A 109 -0.73 22.19 8.19
N MET A 110 -2.04 22.40 8.45
CA MET A 110 -2.75 21.78 9.57
C MET A 110 -2.83 20.26 9.41
N PRO A 111 -2.30 19.44 10.34
CA PRO A 111 -2.49 17.99 10.32
C PRO A 111 -3.96 17.67 10.64
N ARG A 112 -4.64 17.04 9.69
CA ARG A 112 -6.07 16.74 9.80
C ARG A 112 -6.33 15.30 10.22
N PHE A 113 -5.44 14.40 9.86
CA PHE A 113 -5.60 12.97 10.11
C PHE A 113 -4.25 12.29 10.28
N VAL A 114 -4.12 11.45 11.30
CA VAL A 114 -3.01 10.51 11.51
C VAL A 114 -3.59 9.11 11.61
N SER A 115 -2.98 8.16 10.93
CA SER A 115 -3.49 6.77 10.87
C SER A 115 -2.37 5.74 10.96
N GLU A 116 -2.71 4.59 11.52
CA GLU A 116 -1.97 3.38 11.21
C GLU A 116 -1.98 3.14 9.71
N LEU A 117 -0.91 2.63 9.16
CA LEU A 117 -0.82 2.23 7.76
C LEU A 117 -0.26 0.81 7.57
N THR A 118 -0.11 0.02 8.61
CA THR A 118 0.33 -1.37 8.47
C THR A 118 -0.74 -2.21 7.78
N LEU A 119 -1.96 -2.21 8.30
CA LEU A 119 -3.12 -2.86 7.66
C LEU A 119 -3.52 -2.13 6.37
N THR A 120 -3.54 -0.81 6.42
CA THR A 120 -3.92 0.01 5.26
C THR A 120 -2.96 -0.17 4.09
N THR A 121 -1.64 -0.35 4.32
CA THR A 121 -0.68 -0.69 3.24
C THR A 121 -1.00 -2.04 2.61
N ALA A 122 -1.38 -3.05 3.40
CA ALA A 122 -1.76 -4.35 2.84
C ALA A 122 -2.99 -4.22 1.92
N LEU A 123 -3.99 -3.47 2.34
CA LEU A 123 -5.21 -3.20 1.57
C LEU A 123 -4.90 -2.44 0.28
N ARG A 124 -4.12 -1.32 0.35
CA ARG A 124 -3.85 -0.51 -0.85
C ARG A 124 -2.95 -1.24 -1.85
N THR A 125 -1.97 -2.01 -1.38
CA THR A 125 -1.10 -2.79 -2.27
C THR A 125 -1.92 -3.81 -3.06
N ALA A 126 -2.80 -4.55 -2.41
CA ALA A 126 -3.67 -5.51 -3.08
C ALA A 126 -4.67 -4.82 -4.05
N ALA A 127 -5.22 -3.68 -3.64
CA ALA A 127 -6.12 -2.89 -4.48
C ALA A 127 -5.40 -2.33 -5.72
N THR A 128 -4.15 -1.87 -5.59
CA THR A 128 -3.32 -1.41 -6.71
C THR A 128 -3.00 -2.54 -7.68
N SER A 129 -2.54 -3.70 -7.19
CA SER A 129 -2.26 -4.87 -8.03
C SER A 129 -3.50 -5.29 -8.82
N ALA A 130 -4.66 -5.38 -8.16
CA ALA A 130 -5.91 -5.76 -8.83
C ALA A 130 -6.40 -4.67 -9.80
N MET A 131 -6.25 -3.38 -9.47
CA MET A 131 -6.56 -2.28 -10.37
C MET A 131 -5.68 -2.34 -11.63
N ALA A 132 -4.38 -2.49 -11.49
CA ALA A 132 -3.46 -2.63 -12.61
C ALA A 132 -3.82 -3.83 -13.49
N ALA A 133 -4.08 -4.99 -12.88
CA ALA A 133 -4.47 -6.20 -13.57
C ALA A 133 -5.77 -6.05 -14.38
N ARG A 134 -6.75 -5.26 -13.93
CA ARG A 134 -7.98 -4.94 -14.69
C ARG A 134 -7.69 -4.32 -16.06
N HIS A 135 -6.62 -3.55 -16.17
CA HIS A 135 -6.21 -2.87 -17.40
C HIS A 135 -5.16 -3.65 -18.21
N LEU A 136 -4.45 -4.57 -17.57
CA LEU A 136 -3.27 -5.23 -18.12
C LEU A 136 -3.44 -6.74 -18.35
N ALA A 137 -4.31 -7.42 -17.62
CA ALA A 137 -4.58 -8.84 -17.81
C ALA A 137 -5.55 -9.09 -18.98
N ARG A 138 -5.61 -10.33 -19.45
CA ARG A 138 -6.60 -10.74 -20.46
C ARG A 138 -8.03 -10.61 -19.91
N ALA A 139 -8.97 -10.31 -20.77
CA ALA A 139 -10.38 -10.44 -20.43
C ALA A 139 -10.72 -11.90 -20.09
N GLY A 140 -11.55 -12.10 -19.05
CA GLY A 140 -12.00 -13.44 -18.65
C GLY A 140 -10.96 -14.30 -17.92
N ASN A 141 -9.87 -13.67 -17.40
CA ASN A 141 -8.94 -14.36 -16.49
C ASN A 141 -9.69 -15.01 -15.33
N ARG A 142 -9.26 -16.20 -14.89
CA ARG A 142 -9.92 -16.96 -13.82
C ARG A 142 -8.98 -17.57 -12.80
N SER A 143 -7.71 -17.68 -13.13
CA SER A 143 -6.71 -18.36 -12.32
C SER A 143 -5.57 -17.43 -11.93
N MET A 144 -5.11 -17.57 -10.69
CA MET A 144 -4.01 -16.78 -10.14
C MET A 144 -3.05 -17.67 -9.34
N ALA A 145 -1.77 -17.60 -9.68
CA ALA A 145 -0.69 -18.10 -8.82
C ALA A 145 -0.28 -17.01 -7.84
N LEU A 146 -0.16 -17.37 -6.57
CA LEU A 146 0.31 -16.49 -5.51
C LEU A 146 1.55 -17.09 -4.86
N ILE A 147 2.70 -16.48 -5.13
CA ILE A 147 4.03 -16.91 -4.71
C ILE A 147 4.53 -16.00 -3.59
N GLY A 148 4.81 -16.59 -2.42
CA GLY A 148 5.00 -15.85 -1.18
C GLY A 148 3.67 -15.65 -0.46
N ASN A 149 3.42 -16.49 0.56
CA ASN A 149 2.14 -16.51 1.28
C ASN A 149 2.24 -15.86 2.66
N GLY A 150 3.00 -14.76 2.73
CA GLY A 150 3.20 -13.92 3.91
C GLY A 150 1.97 -13.07 4.27
N SER A 151 2.22 -11.89 4.87
CA SER A 151 1.17 -10.99 5.39
C SER A 151 0.34 -10.28 4.31
N GLN A 152 0.81 -10.22 3.05
CA GLN A 152 0.11 -9.59 1.94
C GLN A 152 -0.89 -10.52 1.24
N SER A 153 -0.72 -11.82 1.37
CA SER A 153 -1.32 -12.81 0.48
C SER A 153 -2.84 -12.91 0.57
N GLU A 154 -3.42 -12.82 1.77
CA GLU A 154 -4.88 -12.81 1.95
C GLU A 154 -5.53 -11.62 1.22
N PHE A 155 -4.92 -10.44 1.34
CA PHE A 155 -5.42 -9.22 0.72
C PHE A 155 -5.33 -9.30 -0.80
N GLN A 156 -4.21 -9.80 -1.34
CA GLN A 156 -4.03 -10.05 -2.77
C GLN A 156 -5.10 -11.01 -3.28
N ALA A 157 -5.27 -12.17 -2.67
CA ALA A 157 -6.28 -13.14 -3.07
C ALA A 157 -7.70 -12.55 -3.08
N LEU A 158 -8.09 -11.87 -2.00
CA LEU A 158 -9.42 -11.26 -1.86
C LEU A 158 -9.64 -10.14 -2.88
N ALA A 159 -8.63 -9.30 -3.16
CA ALA A 159 -8.74 -8.24 -4.15
C ALA A 159 -8.95 -8.81 -5.57
N PHE A 160 -8.21 -9.86 -5.94
CA PHE A 160 -8.34 -10.47 -7.27
C PHE A 160 -9.65 -11.26 -7.42
N MET A 161 -10.12 -11.93 -6.38
CA MET A 161 -11.45 -12.55 -6.39
C MET A 161 -12.56 -11.51 -6.53
N GLU A 162 -12.48 -10.41 -5.79
CA GLU A 162 -13.51 -9.36 -5.77
C GLU A 162 -13.50 -8.50 -7.05
N LEU A 163 -12.35 -8.06 -7.52
CA LEU A 163 -12.24 -7.03 -8.56
C LEU A 163 -12.07 -7.61 -9.96
N LEU A 164 -11.53 -8.82 -10.09
CA LEU A 164 -11.30 -9.48 -11.37
C LEU A 164 -12.12 -10.76 -11.57
N GLY A 165 -12.74 -11.28 -10.52
CA GLY A 165 -13.51 -12.53 -10.58
C GLY A 165 -12.64 -13.79 -10.70
N VAL A 166 -11.41 -13.75 -10.16
CA VAL A 166 -10.54 -14.94 -10.03
C VAL A 166 -11.26 -16.00 -9.20
N ARG A 167 -11.21 -17.25 -9.65
CA ARG A 167 -11.92 -18.39 -9.02
C ARG A 167 -11.03 -19.58 -8.73
N GLU A 168 -9.79 -19.57 -9.22
CA GLU A 168 -8.80 -20.59 -8.95
C GLU A 168 -7.54 -19.94 -8.41
N LEU A 169 -7.17 -20.28 -7.18
CA LEU A 169 -5.94 -19.80 -6.53
C LEU A 169 -4.97 -20.95 -6.38
N ARG A 170 -3.74 -20.78 -6.85
CA ARG A 170 -2.62 -21.70 -6.69
C ARG A 170 -1.57 -21.07 -5.79
N LEU A 171 -1.37 -21.66 -4.62
CA LEU A 171 -0.61 -21.08 -3.53
C LEU A 171 0.73 -21.78 -3.40
N PHE A 172 1.82 -21.03 -3.34
CA PHE A 172 3.14 -21.59 -3.06
C PHE A 172 3.97 -20.65 -2.17
N ASP A 173 4.58 -21.23 -1.17
CA ASP A 173 5.60 -20.60 -0.33
C ASP A 173 6.70 -21.65 -0.01
N ILE A 174 7.93 -21.20 0.21
CA ILE A 174 9.02 -22.06 0.69
C ILE A 174 8.75 -22.59 2.11
N ASP A 175 7.94 -21.84 2.91
CA ASP A 175 7.39 -22.29 4.17
C ASP A 175 5.97 -22.85 3.95
N PRO A 176 5.75 -24.16 3.98
CA PRO A 176 4.43 -24.76 3.81
C PRO A 176 3.41 -24.28 4.85
N ALA A 177 3.86 -23.88 6.06
CA ALA A 177 2.98 -23.37 7.10
C ALA A 177 2.33 -22.03 6.69
N ALA A 178 3.04 -21.18 5.92
CA ALA A 178 2.52 -19.94 5.38
C ALA A 178 1.36 -20.20 4.39
N SER A 179 1.52 -21.15 3.46
CA SER A 179 0.46 -21.54 2.52
C SER A 179 -0.75 -22.14 3.23
N GLN A 180 -0.54 -22.96 4.26
CA GLN A 180 -1.63 -23.51 5.07
C GLN A 180 -2.35 -22.43 5.89
N LYS A 181 -1.63 -21.43 6.42
CA LYS A 181 -2.20 -20.27 7.09
C LYS A 181 -3.12 -19.50 6.11
N LEU A 182 -2.61 -19.20 4.93
CA LEU A 182 -3.38 -18.50 3.89
C LEU A 182 -4.64 -19.28 3.51
N LEU A 183 -4.53 -20.59 3.27
CA LEU A 183 -5.68 -21.42 2.92
C LEU A 183 -6.74 -21.40 4.03
N ARG A 184 -6.35 -21.54 5.30
CA ARG A 184 -7.30 -21.44 6.44
C ARG A 184 -8.01 -20.09 6.49
N ASN A 185 -7.27 -18.99 6.27
CA ASN A 185 -7.83 -17.63 6.33
C ASN A 185 -8.78 -17.34 5.16
N LEU A 186 -8.55 -17.93 3.98
CA LEU A 186 -9.42 -17.77 2.82
C LEU A 186 -10.68 -18.66 2.87
N GLN A 187 -10.64 -19.76 3.61
CA GLN A 187 -11.73 -20.75 3.66
C GLN A 187 -13.14 -20.12 3.84
N PRO A 188 -13.37 -19.12 4.71
CA PRO A 188 -14.69 -18.53 4.88
C PRO A 188 -15.18 -17.72 3.67
N PHE A 189 -14.29 -17.28 2.79
CA PHE A 189 -14.58 -16.42 1.65
C PHE A 189 -14.81 -17.21 0.36
N LEU A 190 -14.11 -18.34 0.17
CA LEU A 190 -14.13 -19.12 -1.07
C LEU A 190 -15.55 -19.47 -1.58
N PRO A 191 -16.50 -19.92 -0.74
CA PRO A 191 -17.85 -20.24 -1.21
C PRO A 191 -18.58 -19.03 -1.79
N GLY A 192 -18.44 -17.84 -1.18
CA GLY A 192 -19.08 -16.61 -1.66
C GLY A 192 -18.60 -16.16 -3.04
N PHE A 193 -17.36 -16.52 -3.38
CA PHE A 193 -16.78 -16.26 -4.71
C PHE A 193 -16.91 -17.43 -5.68
N CYS A 194 -17.47 -18.56 -5.27
CA CYS A 194 -17.41 -19.82 -6.02
C CYS A 194 -15.97 -20.14 -6.44
N ALA A 195 -15.02 -19.95 -5.54
CA ALA A 195 -13.59 -20.07 -5.78
C ALA A 195 -12.99 -21.28 -5.08
N THR A 196 -11.87 -21.77 -5.61
CA THR A 196 -11.05 -22.83 -5.02
C THR A 196 -9.65 -22.33 -4.77
N ALA A 197 -8.98 -22.89 -3.76
CA ALA A 197 -7.58 -22.62 -3.48
C ALA A 197 -6.84 -23.95 -3.21
N ILE A 198 -5.71 -24.15 -3.87
CA ILE A 198 -4.86 -25.34 -3.72
C ILE A 198 -3.45 -24.92 -3.35
N VAL A 199 -2.80 -25.68 -2.50
CA VAL A 199 -1.38 -25.53 -2.18
C VAL A 199 -0.58 -26.38 -3.16
N CYS A 200 0.32 -25.75 -3.90
CA CYS A 200 1.19 -26.38 -4.88
C CYS A 200 2.52 -26.81 -4.22
N THR A 201 3.20 -27.77 -4.86
CA THR A 201 4.45 -28.34 -4.37
C THR A 201 5.69 -27.64 -4.92
N SER A 202 5.53 -26.83 -5.97
CA SER A 202 6.60 -26.06 -6.58
C SER A 202 6.07 -24.75 -7.21
N VAL A 203 6.97 -23.78 -7.43
CA VAL A 203 6.67 -22.58 -8.20
C VAL A 203 6.16 -22.92 -9.59
N ARG A 204 6.79 -23.92 -10.27
CA ARG A 204 6.38 -24.38 -11.58
C ARG A 204 4.92 -24.85 -11.59
N ASP A 205 4.53 -25.69 -10.62
CA ASP A 205 3.16 -26.23 -10.56
C ASP A 205 2.15 -25.11 -10.28
N ALA A 206 2.54 -24.11 -9.50
CA ALA A 206 1.68 -22.97 -9.22
C ALA A 206 1.47 -22.08 -10.44
N VAL A 207 2.53 -21.81 -11.23
CA VAL A 207 2.53 -20.84 -12.33
C VAL A 207 1.97 -21.45 -13.63
N ALA A 208 2.23 -22.74 -13.90
CA ALA A 208 1.88 -23.36 -15.19
C ALA A 208 0.38 -23.22 -15.54
N GLY A 209 0.08 -22.60 -16.68
CA GLY A 209 -1.27 -22.42 -17.20
C GLY A 209 -2.14 -21.44 -16.40
N THR A 210 -1.59 -20.61 -15.50
CA THR A 210 -2.35 -19.58 -14.81
C THR A 210 -2.45 -18.29 -15.64
N ASP A 211 -3.53 -17.54 -15.47
CA ASP A 211 -3.73 -16.26 -16.16
C ASP A 211 -2.92 -15.14 -15.51
N ILE A 212 -2.83 -15.18 -14.18
CA ILE A 212 -2.21 -14.13 -13.36
C ILE A 212 -1.17 -14.77 -12.42
N VAL A 213 -0.03 -14.13 -12.29
CA VAL A 213 1.01 -14.52 -11.34
C VAL A 213 1.32 -13.32 -10.46
N THR A 214 1.20 -13.47 -9.15
CA THR A 214 1.59 -12.44 -8.18
C THR A 214 2.70 -12.97 -7.28
N THR A 215 3.81 -12.24 -7.19
CA THR A 215 4.90 -12.52 -6.27
C THR A 215 4.92 -11.51 -5.15
N ALA A 216 5.04 -11.98 -3.90
CA ALA A 216 5.07 -11.15 -2.69
C ALA A 216 6.01 -11.76 -1.66
N THR A 217 7.25 -12.09 -2.06
CA THR A 217 8.25 -12.69 -1.16
C THR A 217 8.97 -11.62 -0.34
N ALA A 218 9.48 -11.99 0.83
CA ALA A 218 10.06 -11.04 1.79
C ALA A 218 11.58 -11.03 1.83
N ASP A 219 12.27 -11.95 1.16
CA ASP A 219 13.72 -12.02 1.18
C ASP A 219 14.34 -10.81 0.46
N LYS A 220 15.32 -10.16 1.07
CA LYS A 220 15.97 -8.95 0.54
C LYS A 220 17.23 -9.29 -0.26
N THR A 221 17.15 -10.27 -1.14
CA THR A 221 18.25 -10.65 -2.03
C THR A 221 17.82 -10.59 -3.49
N ARG A 222 18.77 -10.47 -4.39
CA ARG A 222 18.53 -10.80 -5.80
C ARG A 222 18.32 -12.30 -5.89
N ALA A 223 17.08 -12.69 -6.06
CA ALA A 223 16.69 -14.08 -6.21
C ALA A 223 15.91 -14.24 -7.51
N THR A 224 16.06 -15.38 -8.17
CA THR A 224 15.17 -15.79 -9.25
C THR A 224 14.12 -16.73 -8.67
N ILE A 225 13.01 -16.16 -8.24
CA ILE A 225 11.84 -16.91 -7.75
C ILE A 225 11.11 -17.52 -8.95
N ILE A 226 10.87 -16.69 -9.98
CA ILE A 226 10.25 -17.11 -11.23
C ILE A 226 11.18 -16.78 -12.39
N PRO A 227 11.85 -17.79 -12.96
CA PRO A 227 12.64 -17.59 -14.18
C PRO A 227 11.73 -17.32 -15.38
N GLY A 228 12.16 -16.43 -16.27
CA GLY A 228 11.36 -15.98 -17.41
C GLY A 228 10.85 -17.10 -18.33
N HIS A 229 11.53 -18.25 -18.39
CA HIS A 229 11.07 -19.38 -19.22
C HIS A 229 9.78 -20.06 -18.68
N LEU A 230 9.37 -19.78 -17.42
CA LEU A 230 8.09 -20.24 -16.88
C LEU A 230 6.92 -19.34 -17.26
N LEU A 231 7.17 -18.15 -17.80
CA LEU A 231 6.12 -17.26 -18.23
C LEU A 231 5.54 -17.73 -19.56
N GLU A 232 4.24 -17.88 -19.62
CA GLU A 232 3.51 -18.34 -20.81
C GLU A 232 2.82 -17.16 -21.53
N PRO A 233 2.59 -17.27 -22.85
CA PRO A 233 1.84 -16.24 -23.57
C PRO A 233 0.48 -15.93 -22.92
N GLY A 234 0.20 -14.64 -22.79
CA GLY A 234 -1.05 -14.15 -22.23
C GLY A 234 -1.06 -13.97 -20.72
N MET A 235 -0.03 -14.39 -19.99
CA MET A 235 0.06 -14.13 -18.54
C MET A 235 0.12 -12.65 -18.21
N HIS A 236 -0.43 -12.31 -17.06
CA HIS A 236 -0.20 -11.02 -16.39
C HIS A 236 0.56 -11.27 -15.10
N ILE A 237 1.60 -10.50 -14.84
CA ILE A 237 2.46 -10.62 -13.68
C ILE A 237 2.34 -9.37 -12.81
N ASN A 238 2.11 -9.54 -11.49
CA ASN A 238 2.31 -8.51 -10.49
C ASN A 238 3.57 -8.84 -9.69
N ALA A 239 4.64 -8.10 -9.94
CA ALA A 239 5.88 -8.19 -9.20
C ALA A 239 5.81 -7.23 -8.00
N VAL A 240 5.40 -7.73 -6.83
CA VAL A 240 5.14 -6.91 -5.63
C VAL A 240 6.27 -7.00 -4.62
N GLY A 241 7.03 -8.09 -4.65
CA GLY A 241 8.06 -8.33 -3.67
C GLY A 241 9.38 -7.61 -3.91
N GLY A 242 9.70 -7.21 -5.14
CA GLY A 242 10.86 -6.40 -5.49
C GLY A 242 10.61 -4.93 -5.14
N ASP A 243 10.90 -4.51 -3.91
CA ASP A 243 10.49 -3.23 -3.35
C ASP A 243 11.64 -2.42 -2.71
N CYS A 244 12.89 -2.80 -2.97
CA CYS A 244 14.06 -2.07 -2.49
C CYS A 244 15.31 -2.37 -3.33
N PRO A 245 16.34 -1.51 -3.27
CA PRO A 245 17.60 -1.75 -3.97
C PRO A 245 18.21 -3.11 -3.63
N GLY A 246 18.63 -3.84 -4.67
CA GLY A 246 19.24 -5.16 -4.54
C GLY A 246 18.26 -6.33 -4.39
N LYS A 247 16.96 -6.10 -4.34
CA LYS A 247 15.93 -7.14 -4.27
C LYS A 247 15.22 -7.30 -5.61
N THR A 248 15.17 -8.52 -6.13
CA THR A 248 14.39 -8.91 -7.31
C THR A 248 13.80 -10.30 -7.11
N GLU A 249 12.70 -10.61 -7.78
CA GLU A 249 12.02 -11.90 -7.76
C GLU A 249 12.04 -12.60 -9.12
N PHE A 250 12.35 -11.87 -10.19
CA PHE A 250 12.43 -12.36 -11.56
C PHE A 250 13.86 -12.23 -12.11
N ASP A 251 14.19 -13.00 -13.13
CA ASP A 251 15.39 -12.75 -13.92
C ASP A 251 15.12 -11.72 -15.04
N ALA A 252 16.18 -11.14 -15.59
CA ALA A 252 16.06 -10.15 -16.66
C ALA A 252 15.30 -10.67 -17.89
N SER A 253 15.31 -11.99 -18.16
CA SER A 253 14.60 -12.57 -19.29
C SER A 253 13.08 -12.47 -19.14
N ALA A 254 12.56 -12.43 -17.92
CA ALA A 254 11.14 -12.21 -17.67
C ALA A 254 10.69 -10.82 -18.15
N LEU A 255 11.48 -9.79 -17.82
CA LEU A 255 11.20 -8.41 -18.23
C LEU A 255 11.32 -8.25 -19.76
N GLN A 256 12.33 -8.88 -20.35
CA GLN A 256 12.55 -8.85 -21.82
C GLN A 256 11.41 -9.50 -22.61
N ARG A 257 10.71 -10.47 -22.01
CA ARG A 257 9.56 -11.17 -22.62
C ARG A 257 8.22 -10.46 -22.40
N ALA A 258 8.17 -9.51 -21.47
CA ALA A 258 6.94 -8.84 -21.08
C ALA A 258 6.90 -7.38 -21.54
N GLN A 259 5.70 -6.85 -21.73
CA GLN A 259 5.49 -5.41 -21.69
C GLN A 259 5.46 -4.98 -20.21
N VAL A 260 6.42 -4.14 -19.82
CA VAL A 260 6.57 -3.72 -18.42
C VAL A 260 5.82 -2.42 -18.16
N PHE A 261 5.07 -2.42 -17.07
CA PHE A 261 4.33 -1.27 -16.53
C PHE A 261 4.80 -0.97 -15.12
N VAL A 262 4.79 0.30 -14.73
CA VAL A 262 5.29 0.77 -13.42
C VAL A 262 4.34 1.83 -12.85
N GLU A 263 4.42 2.11 -11.54
CA GLU A 263 3.72 3.25 -10.94
C GLU A 263 4.41 4.57 -11.29
N TYR A 264 5.69 4.68 -10.93
CA TYR A 264 6.52 5.86 -11.10
C TYR A 264 7.93 5.45 -11.51
N GLU A 265 8.27 5.64 -12.77
CA GLU A 265 9.50 5.13 -13.38
C GLU A 265 10.78 5.54 -12.63
N PRO A 266 10.96 6.80 -12.18
CA PRO A 266 12.18 7.19 -11.48
C PRO A 266 12.44 6.41 -10.19
N GLN A 267 11.38 5.98 -9.48
CA GLN A 267 11.50 5.17 -8.28
C GLN A 267 11.68 3.69 -8.61
N THR A 268 10.90 3.14 -9.56
CA THR A 268 10.97 1.72 -9.90
C THR A 268 12.33 1.32 -10.48
N ARG A 269 13.02 2.23 -11.18
CA ARG A 269 14.40 1.97 -11.67
C ARG A 269 15.42 1.77 -10.55
N ILE A 270 15.15 2.26 -9.35
CA ILE A 270 16.04 2.12 -8.18
C ILE A 270 15.69 0.87 -7.37
N GLU A 271 14.40 0.55 -7.25
CA GLU A 271 13.89 -0.37 -6.23
C GLU A 271 13.18 -1.61 -6.79
N GLY A 272 12.63 -1.53 -8.02
CA GLY A 272 11.83 -2.59 -8.63
C GLY A 272 12.65 -3.64 -9.38
N GLU A 273 11.94 -4.55 -10.05
CA GLU A 273 12.55 -5.52 -10.98
C GLU A 273 13.35 -4.81 -12.07
N LEU A 274 12.95 -3.59 -12.43
CA LEU A 274 13.56 -2.73 -13.46
C LEU A 274 15.01 -2.35 -13.16
N GLN A 275 15.46 -2.41 -11.89
CA GLN A 275 16.86 -2.12 -11.49
C GLN A 275 17.90 -3.01 -12.18
N GLN A 276 17.50 -4.17 -12.71
CA GLN A 276 18.39 -5.09 -13.44
C GLN A 276 18.44 -4.85 -14.95
N MET A 277 17.68 -3.87 -15.46
CA MET A 277 17.60 -3.54 -16.88
C MET A 277 18.43 -2.30 -17.23
N PRO A 278 18.85 -2.14 -18.52
CA PRO A 278 19.48 -0.90 -18.98
C PRO A 278 18.61 0.33 -18.74
N ALA A 279 19.23 1.49 -18.59
CA ALA A 279 18.53 2.74 -18.31
C ALA A 279 17.53 3.17 -19.40
N ASP A 280 17.74 2.73 -20.63
CA ASP A 280 16.89 2.99 -21.80
C ASP A 280 15.85 1.89 -22.04
N PHE A 281 15.75 0.87 -21.17
CA PHE A 281 14.73 -0.16 -21.28
C PHE A 281 13.33 0.47 -21.18
N ALA A 282 12.51 0.23 -22.23
CA ALA A 282 11.21 0.87 -22.37
C ALA A 282 10.19 0.32 -21.36
N VAL A 283 9.54 1.23 -20.64
CA VAL A 283 8.43 0.92 -19.74
C VAL A 283 7.26 1.89 -19.95
N THR A 284 6.09 1.55 -19.43
CA THR A 284 4.91 2.41 -19.48
C THR A 284 4.42 2.68 -18.06
N GLU A 285 4.32 3.94 -17.67
CA GLU A 285 3.68 4.29 -16.41
C GLU A 285 2.17 4.04 -16.46
N LEU A 286 1.62 3.41 -15.42
CA LEU A 286 0.23 2.94 -15.36
C LEU A 286 -0.79 4.07 -15.56
N TRP A 287 -0.52 5.28 -15.05
CA TRP A 287 -1.41 6.43 -15.23
C TRP A 287 -1.65 6.76 -16.71
N ARG A 288 -0.67 6.52 -17.59
CA ARG A 288 -0.83 6.75 -19.04
C ARG A 288 -1.85 5.78 -19.66
N VAL A 289 -1.90 4.55 -19.14
CA VAL A 289 -2.91 3.56 -19.56
C VAL A 289 -4.29 3.99 -19.06
N LEU A 290 -4.40 4.40 -17.80
CA LEU A 290 -5.65 4.85 -17.20
C LEU A 290 -6.22 6.09 -17.90
N GLN A 291 -5.36 7.02 -18.32
CA GLN A 291 -5.73 8.20 -19.11
C GLN A 291 -5.88 7.92 -20.62
N LYS A 292 -5.70 6.66 -21.06
CA LYS A 292 -5.76 6.26 -22.47
C LYS A 292 -4.71 6.94 -23.35
N LEU A 293 -3.60 7.36 -22.78
CA LEU A 293 -2.45 7.96 -23.50
C LEU A 293 -1.44 6.90 -23.96
N ALA A 294 -1.52 5.70 -23.43
CA ALA A 294 -0.77 4.53 -23.86
C ALA A 294 -1.68 3.30 -23.85
N PRO A 295 -1.44 2.31 -24.70
CA PRO A 295 -2.16 1.05 -24.63
C PRO A 295 -1.74 0.28 -23.37
N GLY A 296 -2.69 -0.46 -22.78
CA GLY A 296 -2.41 -1.51 -21.84
C GLY A 296 -1.99 -2.79 -22.60
N ARG A 297 -2.72 -3.89 -22.35
CA ARG A 297 -2.53 -5.12 -23.17
C ARG A 297 -2.99 -4.90 -24.61
N THR A 298 -2.19 -5.33 -25.58
CA THR A 298 -2.47 -5.15 -27.01
C THR A 298 -2.85 -6.46 -27.72
N SER A 299 -2.60 -7.63 -27.12
CA SER A 299 -3.03 -8.92 -27.66
C SER A 299 -3.17 -9.98 -26.56
N ASP A 300 -3.94 -11.03 -26.84
CA ASP A 300 -4.14 -12.13 -25.88
C ASP A 300 -2.86 -12.94 -25.63
N ALA A 301 -1.92 -12.97 -26.57
CA ALA A 301 -0.64 -13.65 -26.40
C ALA A 301 0.42 -12.80 -25.71
N GLN A 302 0.20 -11.49 -25.54
CA GLN A 302 1.16 -10.61 -24.88
C GLN A 302 1.32 -11.00 -23.40
N ILE A 303 2.56 -11.02 -22.92
CA ILE A 303 2.87 -11.08 -21.49
C ILE A 303 2.95 -9.64 -20.99
N THR A 304 2.26 -9.33 -19.90
CA THR A 304 2.32 -8.02 -19.24
C THR A 304 2.88 -8.19 -17.83
N LEU A 305 3.76 -7.29 -17.40
CA LEU A 305 4.34 -7.28 -16.07
C LEU A 305 4.15 -5.91 -15.44
N PHE A 306 3.50 -5.85 -14.28
CA PHE A 306 3.42 -4.68 -13.44
C PHE A 306 4.46 -4.78 -12.34
N ASP A 307 5.52 -3.98 -12.45
CA ASP A 307 6.62 -3.88 -11.49
C ASP A 307 6.21 -2.89 -10.40
N SER A 308 5.63 -3.43 -9.33
CA SER A 308 4.91 -2.70 -8.28
C SER A 308 5.76 -2.55 -7.03
N VAL A 309 6.47 -1.45 -6.92
CA VAL A 309 7.26 -1.10 -5.74
C VAL A 309 6.44 -0.37 -4.67
N GLY A 310 5.23 0.06 -5.04
CA GLY A 310 4.34 0.90 -4.23
C GLY A 310 4.76 2.38 -4.26
N PHE A 311 3.80 3.27 -4.42
CA PHE A 311 4.04 4.68 -4.59
C PHE A 311 3.20 5.53 -3.62
N ALA A 312 3.69 6.72 -3.24
CA ALA A 312 3.05 7.60 -2.26
C ALA A 312 1.61 7.98 -2.60
N LEU A 313 1.26 8.08 -3.90
CA LEU A 313 -0.10 8.36 -4.35
C LEU A 313 -1.10 7.29 -3.89
N GLU A 314 -0.66 6.05 -3.79
CA GLU A 314 -1.51 4.94 -3.31
C GLU A 314 -1.85 5.12 -1.83
N ASP A 315 -0.86 5.55 -1.04
CA ASP A 315 -1.06 5.83 0.39
C ASP A 315 -1.95 7.05 0.60
N TYR A 316 -1.83 8.08 -0.26
CA TYR A 316 -2.72 9.24 -0.30
C TYR A 316 -4.18 8.83 -0.55
N SER A 317 -4.43 8.01 -1.57
CA SER A 317 -5.76 7.52 -1.90
C SER A 317 -6.36 6.68 -0.77
N ALA A 318 -5.55 5.79 -0.19
CA ALA A 318 -5.96 4.94 0.92
C ALA A 318 -6.24 5.73 2.20
N LEU A 319 -5.37 6.69 2.58
CA LEU A 319 -5.58 7.55 3.74
C LEU A 319 -6.90 8.33 3.66
N ARG A 320 -7.20 8.93 2.51
CA ARG A 320 -8.47 9.67 2.29
C ARG A 320 -9.67 8.74 2.39
N THR A 321 -9.57 7.54 1.82
CA THR A 321 -10.64 6.55 1.86
C THR A 321 -10.88 6.07 3.30
N MET A 322 -9.83 5.69 4.02
CA MET A 322 -9.92 5.22 5.41
C MET A 322 -10.43 6.33 6.34
N HIS A 323 -9.98 7.57 6.16
CA HIS A 323 -10.49 8.73 6.92
C HIS A 323 -11.99 8.92 6.73
N SER A 324 -12.46 8.90 5.48
CA SER A 324 -13.89 9.05 5.17
C SER A 324 -14.74 7.93 5.77
N LEU A 325 -14.28 6.69 5.64
CA LEU A 325 -14.97 5.51 6.19
C LEU A 325 -14.99 5.53 7.72
N ALA A 326 -13.87 5.84 8.36
CA ALA A 326 -13.75 5.89 9.82
C ALA A 326 -14.61 7.00 10.43
N ARG A 327 -14.66 8.17 9.76
CA ARG A 327 -15.55 9.26 10.15
C ARG A 327 -17.01 8.84 10.09
N GLY A 328 -17.44 8.24 8.97
CA GLY A 328 -18.80 7.74 8.80
C GLY A 328 -19.18 6.63 9.77
N ALA A 329 -18.21 5.84 10.23
CA ALA A 329 -18.40 4.76 11.19
C ALA A 329 -18.31 5.22 12.67
N GLY A 330 -17.89 6.47 12.95
CA GLY A 330 -17.66 6.97 14.29
C GLY A 330 -16.48 6.30 15.03
N LEU A 331 -15.44 5.91 14.27
CA LEU A 331 -14.27 5.19 14.78
C LEU A 331 -13.01 6.07 14.88
N LEU A 332 -13.16 7.39 14.71
CA LEU A 332 -12.05 8.32 14.88
C LEU A 332 -11.96 8.77 16.35
N SER A 333 -10.77 8.75 16.90
CA SER A 333 -10.43 9.48 18.11
C SER A 333 -9.81 10.84 17.73
N GLN A 334 -9.63 11.70 18.74
CA GLN A 334 -9.06 13.04 18.54
C GLN A 334 -7.75 13.13 19.31
N ILE A 335 -6.71 13.65 18.66
CA ILE A 335 -5.42 13.92 19.29
C ILE A 335 -5.05 15.39 19.17
N GLU A 336 -4.34 15.88 20.16
CA GLU A 336 -3.86 17.26 20.23
C GLU A 336 -2.42 17.32 19.74
N LEU A 337 -2.24 17.72 18.47
CA LEU A 337 -0.92 17.90 17.86
C LEU A 337 -0.54 19.36 17.68
N VAL A 338 -1.54 20.23 17.61
CA VAL A 338 -1.34 21.66 17.35
C VAL A 338 -1.77 22.42 18.60
N PRO A 339 -0.89 23.26 19.18
CA PRO A 339 -1.22 24.02 20.39
C PRO A 339 -2.26 25.10 20.09
N GLU A 340 -3.19 25.29 21.05
CA GLU A 340 -4.10 26.40 21.05
C GLU A 340 -3.49 27.57 21.83
N LEU A 341 -3.13 28.64 21.13
CA LEU A 341 -2.47 29.80 21.70
C LEU A 341 -3.37 31.04 21.55
N ALA A 342 -3.52 31.83 22.62
CA ALA A 342 -4.21 33.13 22.55
C ALA A 342 -3.48 34.09 21.58
N ASP A 343 -2.15 34.05 21.59
CA ASP A 343 -1.30 34.66 20.57
C ASP A 343 -0.50 33.55 19.86
N PRO A 344 -0.71 33.32 18.56
CA PRO A 344 0.01 32.30 17.79
C PRO A 344 1.54 32.47 17.78
N LYS A 345 2.06 33.63 18.17
CA LYS A 345 3.49 33.93 18.25
C LYS A 345 4.07 33.67 19.65
N ASP A 346 3.23 33.49 20.70
CA ASP A 346 3.68 33.22 22.07
C ASP A 346 3.64 31.71 22.39
N LEU A 347 4.47 30.92 21.71
CA LEU A 347 4.59 29.49 21.99
C LEU A 347 5.04 29.23 23.44
N PHE A 348 5.81 30.14 24.07
CA PHE A 348 6.26 30.01 25.45
C PHE A 348 5.11 30.06 26.48
N ALA A 349 3.96 30.60 26.08
CA ALA A 349 2.76 30.61 26.94
C ALA A 349 2.35 29.21 27.41
N MET A 350 2.56 28.16 26.57
CA MET A 350 2.30 26.76 26.95
C MET A 350 3.10 26.34 28.20
N VAL A 351 4.40 26.68 28.21
CA VAL A 351 5.30 26.33 29.32
C VAL A 351 4.91 27.09 30.57
N ARG A 352 4.60 28.38 30.45
CA ARG A 352 4.15 29.22 31.59
C ARG A 352 2.85 28.69 32.22
N GLN A 353 1.87 28.31 31.37
CA GLN A 353 0.58 27.78 31.86
C GLN A 353 0.77 26.43 32.56
N ALA A 354 1.58 25.52 31.98
CA ALA A 354 1.89 24.23 32.60
C ALA A 354 2.62 24.39 33.94
N SER A 355 3.59 25.33 34.04
CA SER A 355 4.33 25.64 35.29
C SER A 355 3.42 26.21 36.35
N SER A 356 2.49 27.09 36.00
CA SER A 356 1.52 27.66 36.95
C SER A 356 0.60 26.60 37.55
N SER A 357 0.18 25.61 36.73
CA SER A 357 -0.63 24.48 37.18
C SER A 357 0.14 23.55 38.13
N GLN A 358 1.42 23.37 37.97
CA GLN A 358 2.28 22.59 38.86
C GLN A 358 2.51 23.31 40.22
N ILE A 359 2.73 24.61 40.22
CA ILE A 359 2.92 25.40 41.43
C ILE A 359 1.66 25.37 42.28
N ILE A 360 0.47 25.50 41.70
CA ILE A 360 -0.82 25.41 42.43
C ILE A 360 -0.99 24.02 43.04
N ASN A 361 -0.65 22.95 42.35
CA ASN A 361 -0.74 21.59 42.87
C ASN A 361 0.28 21.29 43.99
N LEU A 362 1.49 21.86 43.91
CA LEU A 362 2.48 21.77 44.99
C LEU A 362 2.09 22.57 46.23
N ALA A 363 1.48 23.73 46.07
CA ALA A 363 0.95 24.53 47.19
C ALA A 363 -0.22 23.81 47.90
N ALA A 364 -1.15 23.23 47.12
CA ALA A 364 -2.28 22.48 47.68
C ALA A 364 -1.84 21.21 48.45
N ARG A 365 -0.75 20.54 48.03
CA ARG A 365 -0.18 19.39 48.78
C ARG A 365 0.58 19.76 50.05
N LYS A 366 0.99 21.01 50.23
CA LYS A 366 1.68 21.49 51.43
C LYS A 366 0.70 22.01 52.50
N THR A 367 -0.58 22.18 52.15
CA THR A 367 -1.65 22.65 53.04
C THR A 367 -2.63 21.56 53.45
N ALA A 368 -2.44 20.32 53.00
CA ALA A 368 -3.12 19.11 53.42
C ALA A 368 -2.20 18.20 54.24
#